data_8ec8da8d9f34176181287c006189093e
#
_entry.id   8ec8da8d9f34176181287c006189093e
#
_cell.length_a   1.000
_cell.length_b   1.000
_cell.length_c   1.000
_cell.angle_alpha   90.00
_cell.angle_beta   90.00
_cell.angle_gamma   90.00
#
_symmetry.space_group_name_H-M   'P 1'
#
loop_
_entity.id
_entity.type
_entity.pdbx_description
1 polymer ?
#
loop_
_entity_poly.entity_id
_entity_poly.type
_entity_poly.pdbx_seq_one_letter_code
_entity_poly.pdbx_strand_id
1 'polypeptide(L)'
;MSIINSVVKPFKAQAYQNGKFIEVSDESLKGKWSVLIFMPAAFTFNCPTEVEDAADNYVEFMKAGAEVYIVTTDTHFSHKVWHETSPAVGKALFPLVGDPTHQLTRAFDVHIEEEGLALRGTFIINPDGVVKTAEIHDNAIARDVKETLRKLKAAQFVAANPGQVCPAKWKEGEATIAPSLDLVGKI
;
A
#
# COMPACT_ATOMS: atom_id res chain seq x y z
N MET A 1 -17.27 -4.05 9.41
CA MET A 1 -17.19 -2.57 9.42
C MET A 1 -16.08 -2.18 8.45
N SER A 2 -16.26 -1.16 7.60
CA SER A 2 -15.22 -0.77 6.63
C SER A 2 -13.96 -0.26 7.34
N ILE A 3 -12.78 -0.64 6.83
CA ILE A 3 -11.49 -0.13 7.31
C ILE A 3 -11.26 1.33 6.89
N ILE A 4 -12.01 1.84 5.90
CA ILE A 4 -11.86 3.22 5.40
C ILE A 4 -12.21 4.22 6.49
N ASN A 5 -11.35 5.23 6.64
CA ASN A 5 -11.36 6.25 7.69
C ASN A 5 -11.11 5.72 9.12
N SER A 6 -10.66 4.48 9.28
CA SER A 6 -10.16 3.99 10.57
C SER A 6 -8.65 4.31 10.73
N VAL A 7 -8.22 4.49 11.96
CA VAL A 7 -6.81 4.61 12.31
C VAL A 7 -6.18 3.22 12.29
N VAL A 8 -4.97 3.12 11.74
CA VAL A 8 -4.19 1.88 11.78
C VAL A 8 -3.95 1.45 13.23
N LYS A 9 -4.26 0.19 13.54
CA LYS A 9 -4.04 -0.35 14.88
C LYS A 9 -2.55 -0.44 15.19
N PRO A 10 -2.14 -0.28 16.46
CA PRO A 10 -0.74 -0.45 16.86
C PRO A 10 -0.17 -1.79 16.43
N PHE A 11 1.01 -1.78 15.81
CA PHE A 11 1.75 -2.97 15.43
C PHE A 11 3.26 -2.72 15.48
N LYS A 12 4.02 -3.82 15.52
CA LYS A 12 5.47 -3.83 15.30
C LYS A 12 5.84 -5.05 14.47
N ALA A 13 6.59 -4.84 13.42
CA ALA A 13 7.05 -5.88 12.50
C ALA A 13 8.52 -5.67 12.11
N GLN A 14 9.20 -6.75 11.78
CA GLN A 14 10.56 -6.69 11.26
C GLN A 14 10.52 -6.65 9.74
N ALA A 15 11.39 -5.85 9.14
CA ALA A 15 11.49 -5.71 7.69
C ALA A 15 12.95 -5.82 7.23
N TYR A 16 13.14 -6.19 5.97
CA TYR A 16 14.40 -6.05 5.27
C TYR A 16 14.36 -4.85 4.33
N GLN A 17 15.38 -4.00 4.39
CA GLN A 17 15.54 -2.86 3.48
C GLN A 17 17.02 -2.54 3.28
N ASN A 18 17.46 -2.47 2.02
CA ASN A 18 18.80 -1.99 1.65
C ASN A 18 19.94 -2.62 2.47
N GLY A 19 19.94 -3.95 2.60
CA GLY A 19 21.00 -4.70 3.32
C GLY A 19 20.87 -4.68 4.85
N LYS A 20 19.77 -4.16 5.41
CA LYS A 20 19.56 -4.03 6.86
C LYS A 20 18.24 -4.63 7.29
N PHE A 21 18.18 -5.11 8.51
CA PHE A 21 16.93 -5.37 9.21
C PHE A 21 16.51 -4.11 9.97
N ILE A 22 15.26 -3.74 9.83
CA ILE A 22 14.66 -2.56 10.48
C ILE A 22 13.34 -2.94 11.14
N GLU A 23 12.91 -2.18 12.15
CA GLU A 23 11.57 -2.26 12.69
C GLU A 23 10.64 -1.30 11.93
N VAL A 24 9.46 -1.77 11.56
CA VAL A 24 8.34 -0.97 11.03
C VAL A 24 7.17 -1.08 12.00
N SER A 25 6.55 0.05 12.32
CA SER A 25 5.42 0.12 13.25
C SER A 25 4.35 1.08 12.74
N ASP A 26 3.21 1.15 13.40
CA ASP A 26 2.19 2.18 13.13
C ASP A 26 2.75 3.59 13.26
N GLU A 27 3.69 3.84 14.19
CA GLU A 27 4.39 5.12 14.31
C GLU A 27 5.26 5.43 13.08
N SER A 28 5.82 4.41 12.42
CA SER A 28 6.60 4.58 11.19
C SER A 28 5.76 5.10 10.02
N LEU A 29 4.44 4.92 10.06
CA LEU A 29 3.50 5.36 9.04
C LEU A 29 3.07 6.82 9.21
N LYS A 30 3.26 7.41 10.40
CA LYS A 30 2.82 8.77 10.72
C LYS A 30 3.74 9.84 10.12
N GLY A 31 3.19 11.04 9.91
CA GLY A 31 3.91 12.19 9.38
C GLY A 31 4.22 12.14 7.88
N LYS A 32 3.85 11.08 7.18
CA LYS A 32 3.99 10.89 5.74
C LYS A 32 2.85 10.06 5.19
N TRP A 33 2.63 10.12 3.90
CA TRP A 33 1.75 9.17 3.22
C TRP A 33 2.41 7.79 3.17
N SER A 34 1.64 6.74 3.34
CA SER A 34 2.13 5.36 3.33
C SER A 34 1.25 4.48 2.46
N VAL A 35 1.89 3.60 1.69
CA VAL A 35 1.20 2.62 0.84
C VAL A 35 1.62 1.23 1.30
N LEU A 36 0.71 0.48 1.91
CA LEU A 36 0.92 -0.90 2.29
C LEU A 36 0.37 -1.81 1.19
N ILE A 37 1.22 -2.69 0.68
CA ILE A 37 0.90 -3.65 -0.39
C ILE A 37 1.09 -5.06 0.16
N PHE A 38 -0.02 -5.70 0.55
CA PHE A 38 -0.04 -7.08 1.00
C PHE A 38 -0.02 -8.03 -0.19
N MET A 39 0.70 -9.13 -0.06
CA MET A 39 0.73 -10.21 -1.03
C MET A 39 0.93 -11.56 -0.32
N PRO A 40 0.57 -12.69 -0.95
CA PRO A 40 0.53 -14.00 -0.28
C PRO A 40 1.83 -14.40 0.40
N ALA A 41 2.90 -14.56 -0.37
CA ALA A 41 4.18 -15.03 0.14
C ALA A 41 5.34 -14.69 -0.80
N ALA A 42 6.54 -14.62 -0.24
CA ALA A 42 7.80 -14.58 -0.99
C ALA A 42 7.98 -15.86 -1.83
N PHE A 43 8.81 -15.80 -2.87
CA PHE A 43 9.17 -16.93 -3.75
C PHE A 43 8.00 -17.56 -4.52
N THR A 44 6.88 -16.85 -4.67
CA THR A 44 5.74 -17.28 -5.49
C THR A 44 5.84 -16.74 -6.93
N PHE A 45 4.77 -16.80 -7.71
CA PHE A 45 4.80 -16.52 -9.16
C PHE A 45 4.47 -15.07 -9.51
N ASN A 46 3.33 -14.56 -9.03
CA ASN A 46 2.85 -13.20 -9.30
C ASN A 46 3.53 -12.14 -8.41
N CYS A 47 3.87 -12.48 -7.16
CA CYS A 47 4.39 -11.51 -6.21
C CYS A 47 5.67 -10.80 -6.68
N PRO A 48 6.66 -11.48 -7.32
CA PRO A 48 7.83 -10.79 -7.84
C PRO A 48 7.50 -9.72 -8.88
N THR A 49 6.47 -9.93 -9.71
CA THR A 49 6.06 -8.97 -10.76
C THR A 49 5.48 -7.70 -10.16
N GLU A 50 4.72 -7.82 -9.06
CA GLU A 50 4.17 -6.67 -8.35
C GLU A 50 5.25 -5.89 -7.58
N VAL A 51 6.24 -6.59 -7.00
CA VAL A 51 7.40 -5.94 -6.36
C VAL A 51 8.22 -5.17 -7.39
N GLU A 52 8.44 -5.75 -8.57
CA GLU A 52 9.15 -5.09 -9.68
C GLU A 52 8.40 -3.84 -10.16
N ASP A 53 7.08 -3.93 -10.39
CA ASP A 53 6.26 -2.77 -10.80
C ASP A 53 6.29 -1.67 -9.73
N ALA A 54 6.23 -2.03 -8.44
CA ALA A 54 6.38 -1.07 -7.35
C ALA A 54 7.77 -0.43 -7.34
N ALA A 55 8.83 -1.20 -7.58
CA ALA A 55 10.21 -0.70 -7.61
C ALA A 55 10.45 0.23 -8.81
N ASP A 56 9.96 -0.12 -9.98
CA ASP A 56 10.07 0.70 -11.19
C ASP A 56 9.33 2.05 -11.07
N ASN A 57 8.29 2.13 -10.22
CA ASN A 57 7.53 3.34 -9.94
C ASN A 57 7.89 4.02 -8.60
N TYR A 58 8.83 3.49 -7.81
CA TYR A 58 9.09 3.95 -6.45
C TYR A 58 9.53 5.42 -6.35
N VAL A 59 10.31 5.90 -7.32
CA VAL A 59 10.73 7.31 -7.39
C VAL A 59 9.53 8.26 -7.44
N GLU A 60 8.44 7.87 -8.10
CA GLU A 60 7.23 8.70 -8.19
C GLU A 60 6.47 8.72 -6.85
N PHE A 61 6.47 7.63 -6.08
CA PHE A 61 5.94 7.62 -4.71
C PHE A 61 6.76 8.53 -3.79
N MET A 62 8.09 8.46 -3.87
CA MET A 62 8.97 9.34 -3.08
C MET A 62 8.74 10.82 -3.42
N LYS A 63 8.63 11.18 -4.71
CA LYS A 63 8.30 12.55 -5.15
C LYS A 63 6.94 13.01 -4.62
N ALA A 64 5.99 12.10 -4.49
CA ALA A 64 4.68 12.35 -3.89
C ALA A 64 4.71 12.36 -2.35
N GLY A 65 5.88 12.25 -1.71
CA GLY A 65 6.01 12.24 -0.25
C GLY A 65 5.42 10.99 0.41
N ALA A 66 5.44 9.86 -0.30
CA ALA A 66 4.90 8.60 0.20
C ALA A 66 5.97 7.51 0.28
N GLU A 67 5.86 6.66 1.31
CA GLU A 67 6.65 5.44 1.47
C GLU A 67 5.81 4.21 1.06
N VAL A 68 6.46 3.25 0.41
CA VAL A 68 5.86 1.97 0.03
C VAL A 68 6.34 0.89 0.98
N TYR A 69 5.46 -0.01 1.39
CA TYR A 69 5.76 -1.17 2.24
C TYR A 69 5.15 -2.41 1.58
N ILE A 70 5.98 -3.38 1.23
CA ILE A 70 5.50 -4.70 0.82
C ILE A 70 5.38 -5.57 2.06
N VAL A 71 4.24 -6.25 2.22
CA VAL A 71 3.95 -7.09 3.39
C VAL A 71 3.61 -8.50 2.92
N THR A 72 4.30 -9.51 3.45
CA THR A 72 3.91 -10.92 3.32
C THR A 72 3.88 -11.60 4.68
N THR A 73 3.31 -12.79 4.77
CA THR A 73 3.31 -13.59 6.01
C THR A 73 4.65 -14.27 6.31
N ASP A 74 5.65 -14.08 5.44
CA ASP A 74 7.01 -14.58 5.65
C ASP A 74 7.78 -13.80 6.72
N THR A 75 8.96 -14.28 7.07
CA THR A 75 9.89 -13.57 7.93
C THR A 75 10.76 -12.58 7.14
N HIS A 76 11.30 -11.57 7.81
CA HIS A 76 12.28 -10.65 7.22
C HIS A 76 13.58 -11.36 6.74
N PHE A 77 13.90 -12.55 7.28
CA PHE A 77 15.01 -13.38 6.79
C PHE A 77 14.71 -13.95 5.40
N SER A 78 13.46 -14.41 5.16
CA SER A 78 13.02 -14.85 3.83
C SER A 78 13.08 -13.69 2.84
N HIS A 79 12.65 -12.50 3.25
CA HIS A 79 12.71 -11.29 2.41
C HIS A 79 14.13 -10.91 2.00
N LYS A 80 15.11 -11.04 2.92
CA LYS A 80 16.52 -10.82 2.60
C LYS A 80 16.96 -11.75 1.47
N VAL A 81 16.73 -13.04 1.60
CA VAL A 81 17.14 -14.02 0.58
C VAL A 81 16.36 -13.80 -0.72
N TRP A 82 15.07 -13.51 -0.64
CA TRP A 82 14.26 -13.21 -1.82
C TRP A 82 14.77 -12.01 -2.59
N HIS A 83 15.12 -10.91 -1.88
CA HIS A 83 15.73 -9.73 -2.48
C HIS A 83 17.09 -10.04 -3.15
N GLU A 84 17.94 -10.86 -2.50
CA GLU A 84 19.27 -11.17 -2.99
C GLU A 84 19.28 -12.16 -4.18
N THR A 85 18.23 -12.98 -4.32
CA THR A 85 18.18 -14.05 -5.32
C THR A 85 17.24 -13.79 -6.50
N SER A 86 16.28 -12.88 -6.34
CA SER A 86 15.33 -12.53 -7.41
C SER A 86 15.73 -11.20 -8.08
N PRO A 87 16.03 -11.20 -9.40
CA PRO A 87 16.34 -9.94 -10.11
C PRO A 87 15.22 -8.89 -10.05
N ALA A 88 13.97 -9.34 -10.05
CA ALA A 88 12.80 -8.46 -9.95
C ALA A 88 12.71 -7.81 -8.56
N VAL A 89 12.79 -8.62 -7.51
CA VAL A 89 12.68 -8.15 -6.12
C VAL A 89 13.93 -7.39 -5.67
N GLY A 90 15.10 -7.71 -6.22
CA GLY A 90 16.36 -7.01 -5.96
C GLY A 90 16.35 -5.53 -6.34
N LYS A 91 15.38 -5.08 -7.15
CA LYS A 91 15.18 -3.66 -7.46
C LYS A 91 14.54 -2.87 -6.31
N ALA A 92 13.92 -3.55 -5.32
CA ALA A 92 13.17 -2.90 -4.25
C ALA A 92 14.09 -2.14 -3.31
N LEU A 93 13.86 -0.84 -3.15
CA LEU A 93 14.56 0.03 -2.19
C LEU A 93 13.71 0.35 -0.96
N PHE A 94 12.44 -0.05 -0.96
CA PHE A 94 11.48 0.12 0.11
C PHE A 94 11.48 -1.09 1.08
N PRO A 95 10.90 -0.95 2.29
CA PRO A 95 10.80 -2.04 3.25
C PRO A 95 10.02 -3.26 2.75
N LEU A 96 10.60 -4.44 2.89
CA LEU A 96 9.94 -5.74 2.74
C LEU A 96 9.61 -6.25 4.15
N VAL A 97 8.35 -6.10 4.55
CA VAL A 97 7.86 -6.31 5.93
C VAL A 97 7.39 -7.73 6.11
N GLY A 98 7.92 -8.41 7.12
CA GLY A 98 7.48 -9.75 7.52
C GLY A 98 6.34 -9.69 8.54
N ASP A 99 5.28 -10.46 8.30
CA ASP A 99 4.14 -10.62 9.21
C ASP A 99 3.91 -12.09 9.63
N PRO A 100 4.92 -12.80 10.17
CA PRO A 100 4.79 -14.22 10.54
C PRO A 100 3.80 -14.45 11.71
N THR A 101 3.41 -13.41 12.41
CA THR A 101 2.39 -13.47 13.46
C THR A 101 0.98 -13.23 12.95
N HIS A 102 0.85 -12.85 11.67
CA HIS A 102 -0.40 -12.50 11.01
C HIS A 102 -1.14 -11.31 11.66
N GLN A 103 -0.41 -10.49 12.42
CA GLN A 103 -0.99 -9.33 13.08
C GLN A 103 -1.45 -8.27 12.07
N LEU A 104 -0.61 -7.98 11.06
CA LEU A 104 -0.92 -7.00 10.03
C LEU A 104 -2.00 -7.52 9.08
N THR A 105 -1.87 -8.73 8.57
CA THR A 105 -2.84 -9.31 7.63
C THR A 105 -4.24 -9.40 8.23
N ARG A 106 -4.37 -9.75 9.51
CA ARG A 106 -5.66 -9.71 10.23
C ARG A 106 -6.15 -8.29 10.50
N ALA A 107 -5.27 -7.37 10.86
CA ALA A 107 -5.65 -5.98 11.13
C ALA A 107 -6.21 -5.26 9.90
N PHE A 108 -5.75 -5.64 8.71
CA PHE A 108 -6.18 -5.10 7.42
C PHE A 108 -7.23 -5.97 6.70
N ASP A 109 -7.74 -7.02 7.36
CA ASP A 109 -8.79 -7.92 6.84
C ASP A 109 -8.43 -8.55 5.48
N VAL A 110 -7.17 -8.98 5.35
CA VAL A 110 -6.63 -9.67 4.16
C VAL A 110 -6.05 -11.04 4.48
N HIS A 111 -6.25 -11.55 5.70
CA HIS A 111 -5.73 -12.85 6.11
C HIS A 111 -6.62 -13.99 5.60
N ILE A 112 -5.99 -15.03 5.05
CA ILE A 112 -6.63 -16.31 4.67
C ILE A 112 -6.27 -17.32 5.75
N GLU A 113 -7.21 -17.55 6.69
CA GLU A 113 -6.95 -18.36 7.90
C GLU A 113 -6.52 -19.80 7.56
N GLU A 114 -7.12 -20.41 6.53
CA GLU A 114 -6.86 -21.80 6.14
C GLU A 114 -5.47 -21.99 5.49
N GLU A 115 -4.91 -20.93 4.91
CA GLU A 115 -3.64 -20.97 4.19
C GLU A 115 -2.48 -20.33 4.97
N GLY A 116 -2.80 -19.46 5.96
CA GLY A 116 -1.82 -18.62 6.61
C GLY A 116 -1.18 -17.57 5.69
N LEU A 117 -1.86 -17.21 4.61
CA LEU A 117 -1.41 -16.27 3.59
C LEU A 117 -2.23 -14.98 3.61
N ALA A 118 -1.82 -14.01 2.83
CA ALA A 118 -2.58 -12.80 2.61
C ALA A 118 -3.25 -12.77 1.23
N LEU A 119 -4.43 -12.16 1.13
CA LEU A 119 -4.96 -11.64 -0.13
C LEU A 119 -4.08 -10.50 -0.64
N ARG A 120 -4.23 -10.14 -1.91
CA ARG A 120 -3.54 -8.98 -2.50
C ARG A 120 -4.26 -7.70 -2.11
N GLY A 121 -3.91 -7.14 -0.95
CA GLY A 121 -4.46 -5.89 -0.44
C GLY A 121 -3.54 -4.70 -0.68
N THR A 122 -4.09 -3.55 -1.12
CA THR A 122 -3.38 -2.27 -1.20
C THR A 122 -4.11 -1.24 -0.37
N PHE A 123 -3.41 -0.58 0.54
CA PHE A 123 -3.98 0.43 1.43
C PHE A 123 -3.16 1.71 1.38
N ILE A 124 -3.83 2.84 1.16
CA ILE A 124 -3.22 4.17 1.22
C ILE A 124 -3.60 4.80 2.55
N ILE A 125 -2.60 5.22 3.29
CA ILE A 125 -2.71 5.74 4.66
C ILE A 125 -2.18 7.17 4.65
N ASN A 126 -2.95 8.09 5.25
CA ASN A 126 -2.56 9.49 5.36
C ASN A 126 -1.55 9.72 6.50
N PRO A 127 -0.94 10.92 6.62
CA PRO A 127 0.03 11.24 7.67
C PRO A 127 -0.48 11.10 9.12
N ASP A 128 -1.80 11.09 9.33
CA ASP A 128 -2.40 10.87 10.66
C ASP A 128 -2.57 9.37 10.99
N GLY A 129 -2.12 8.47 10.11
CA GLY A 129 -2.29 7.03 10.26
C GLY A 129 -3.69 6.54 9.92
N VAL A 130 -4.47 7.29 9.12
CA VAL A 130 -5.85 6.95 8.74
C VAL A 130 -5.89 6.32 7.35
N VAL A 131 -6.53 5.17 7.20
CA VAL A 131 -6.72 4.48 5.92
C VAL A 131 -7.68 5.27 5.04
N LYS A 132 -7.23 5.67 3.85
CA LYS A 132 -8.02 6.48 2.90
C LYS A 132 -8.52 5.69 1.70
N THR A 133 -7.80 4.68 1.25
CA THR A 133 -8.24 3.75 0.20
C THR A 133 -7.91 2.32 0.56
N ALA A 134 -8.72 1.38 0.09
CA ALA A 134 -8.46 -0.05 0.15
C ALA A 134 -8.84 -0.69 -1.19
N GLU A 135 -7.99 -1.58 -1.66
CA GLU A 135 -8.21 -2.40 -2.85
C GLU A 135 -7.76 -3.81 -2.51
N ILE A 136 -8.64 -4.79 -2.67
CA ILE A 136 -8.34 -6.19 -2.34
C ILE A 136 -8.69 -7.05 -3.55
N HIS A 137 -7.72 -7.84 -4.01
CA HIS A 137 -7.85 -8.75 -5.13
C HIS A 137 -7.70 -10.21 -4.69
N ASP A 138 -8.30 -11.11 -5.46
CA ASP A 138 -7.96 -12.52 -5.45
C ASP A 138 -6.47 -12.72 -5.76
N ASN A 139 -5.88 -13.79 -5.22
CA ASN A 139 -4.45 -14.07 -5.35
C ASN A 139 -3.99 -14.37 -6.79
N ALA A 140 -4.91 -14.71 -7.69
CA ALA A 140 -4.61 -14.90 -9.11
C ALA A 140 -4.54 -13.58 -9.91
N ILE A 141 -4.98 -12.46 -9.35
CA ILE A 141 -5.12 -11.16 -10.04
C ILE A 141 -4.12 -10.15 -9.50
N ALA A 142 -3.01 -9.94 -10.20
CA ALA A 142 -2.03 -8.90 -9.87
C ALA A 142 -2.62 -7.49 -10.05
N ARG A 143 -2.00 -6.50 -9.38
CA ARG A 143 -2.43 -5.11 -9.36
C ARG A 143 -1.59 -4.24 -10.29
N ASP A 144 -2.08 -3.06 -10.61
CA ASP A 144 -1.38 -2.00 -11.34
C ASP A 144 -0.92 -0.92 -10.33
N VAL A 145 0.39 -0.79 -10.15
CA VAL A 145 0.97 0.18 -9.20
C VAL A 145 0.79 1.62 -9.67
N LYS A 146 0.66 1.87 -10.97
CA LYS A 146 0.34 3.21 -11.50
C LYS A 146 -1.07 3.67 -11.10
N GLU A 147 -2.03 2.73 -11.03
CA GLU A 147 -3.36 3.03 -10.50
C GLU A 147 -3.31 3.33 -8.99
N THR A 148 -2.46 2.63 -8.24
CA THR A 148 -2.20 2.94 -6.83
C THR A 148 -1.62 4.35 -6.68
N LEU A 149 -0.64 4.74 -7.50
CA LEU A 149 -0.07 6.09 -7.50
C LEU A 149 -1.12 7.16 -7.86
N ARG A 150 -1.98 6.89 -8.85
CA ARG A 150 -3.10 7.77 -9.19
C ARG A 150 -4.05 7.98 -8.00
N LYS A 151 -4.42 6.90 -7.30
CA LYS A 151 -5.28 6.95 -6.10
C LYS A 151 -4.60 7.70 -4.95
N LEU A 152 -3.29 7.52 -4.75
CA LEU A 152 -2.52 8.29 -3.77
C LEU A 152 -2.61 9.79 -4.05
N LYS A 153 -2.34 10.22 -5.28
CA LYS A 153 -2.42 11.63 -5.68
C LYS A 153 -3.83 12.21 -5.50
N ALA A 154 -4.87 11.42 -5.81
CA ALA A 154 -6.26 11.83 -5.56
C ALA A 154 -6.56 11.99 -4.06
N ALA A 155 -6.08 11.06 -3.22
CA ALA A 155 -6.25 11.15 -1.77
C ALA A 155 -5.50 12.37 -1.18
N GLN A 156 -4.30 12.66 -1.67
CA GLN A 156 -3.52 13.85 -1.30
C GLN A 156 -4.23 15.13 -1.70
N PHE A 157 -4.75 15.19 -2.93
CA PHE A 157 -5.48 16.35 -3.42
C PHE A 157 -6.70 16.66 -2.56
N VAL A 158 -7.53 15.66 -2.27
CA VAL A 158 -8.73 15.83 -1.43
C VAL A 158 -8.36 16.25 0.00
N ALA A 159 -7.27 15.72 0.56
CA ALA A 159 -6.80 16.12 1.87
C ALA A 159 -6.33 17.60 1.92
N ALA A 160 -5.69 18.07 0.84
CA ALA A 160 -5.21 19.44 0.73
C ALA A 160 -6.31 20.45 0.32
N ASN A 161 -7.42 19.99 -0.24
CA ASN A 161 -8.51 20.82 -0.79
C ASN A 161 -9.87 20.42 -0.20
N PRO A 162 -10.16 20.75 1.07
CA PRO A 162 -11.44 20.43 1.69
C PRO A 162 -12.61 20.99 0.87
N GLY A 163 -13.63 20.16 0.64
CA GLY A 163 -14.80 20.53 -0.15
C GLY A 163 -14.67 20.30 -1.65
N GLN A 164 -13.52 19.80 -2.13
CA GLN A 164 -13.35 19.32 -3.51
C GLN A 164 -13.42 17.80 -3.56
N VAL A 165 -13.94 17.27 -4.67
CA VAL A 165 -13.92 15.82 -4.94
C VAL A 165 -13.30 15.52 -6.30
N CYS A 166 -12.54 14.43 -6.36
CA CYS A 166 -11.95 13.93 -7.59
C CYS A 166 -12.96 13.05 -8.33
N PRO A 167 -13.36 13.39 -9.56
CA PRO A 167 -14.29 12.56 -10.35
C PRO A 167 -13.62 11.23 -10.78
N ALA A 168 -14.43 10.36 -11.40
CA ALA A 168 -13.93 9.09 -11.93
C ALA A 168 -12.74 9.32 -12.88
N LYS A 169 -11.70 8.45 -12.75
CA LYS A 169 -10.44 8.49 -13.54
C LYS A 169 -9.59 9.76 -13.37
N TRP A 170 -9.92 10.62 -12.43
CA TRP A 170 -9.19 11.89 -12.21
C TRP A 170 -7.67 11.65 -12.11
N LYS A 171 -6.92 12.52 -12.74
CA LYS A 171 -5.47 12.61 -12.65
C LYS A 171 -5.06 14.00 -12.16
N GLU A 172 -3.88 14.08 -11.58
CA GLU A 172 -3.31 15.33 -11.11
C GLU A 172 -3.30 16.40 -12.22
N GLY A 173 -3.82 17.60 -11.90
CA GLY A 173 -3.98 18.71 -12.85
C GLY A 173 -5.33 18.73 -13.59
N GLU A 174 -6.17 17.71 -13.49
CA GLU A 174 -7.49 17.71 -14.09
C GLU A 174 -8.52 18.42 -13.20
N ALA A 175 -9.67 18.77 -13.82
CA ALA A 175 -10.77 19.46 -13.13
C ALA A 175 -11.35 18.60 -11.99
N THR A 176 -11.73 19.27 -10.92
CA THR A 176 -12.42 18.70 -9.77
C THR A 176 -13.85 19.25 -9.64
N ILE A 177 -14.63 18.66 -8.78
CA ILE A 177 -16.01 19.07 -8.55
C ILE A 177 -16.11 19.66 -7.14
N ALA A 178 -16.67 20.86 -7.03
CA ALA A 178 -17.12 21.43 -5.76
C ALA A 178 -18.60 21.05 -5.56
N PRO A 179 -18.93 20.08 -4.70
CA PRO A 179 -20.31 19.65 -4.49
C PRO A 179 -21.21 20.81 -4.07
N SER A 180 -22.36 20.97 -4.74
CA SER A 180 -23.38 21.95 -4.38
C SER A 180 -24.78 21.41 -4.70
N LEU A 181 -25.81 21.98 -4.09
CA LEU A 181 -27.21 21.63 -4.39
C LEU A 181 -27.57 21.89 -5.86
N ASP A 182 -26.95 22.90 -6.47
CA ASP A 182 -27.21 23.29 -7.86
C ASP A 182 -26.72 22.25 -8.88
N LEU A 183 -25.81 21.36 -8.47
CA LEU A 183 -25.25 20.27 -9.30
C LEU A 183 -26.07 18.98 -9.24
N VAL A 184 -27.03 18.88 -8.30
CA VAL A 184 -27.84 17.66 -8.15
C VAL A 184 -28.67 17.43 -9.41
N GLY A 185 -28.46 16.27 -10.05
CA GLY A 185 -29.15 15.91 -11.31
C GLY A 185 -28.65 16.63 -12.58
N LYS A 186 -27.51 17.36 -12.50
CA LYS A 186 -26.90 18.06 -13.65
C LYS A 186 -25.56 17.52 -14.09
N ILE A 187 -25.02 16.51 -13.40
CA ILE A 187 -23.76 15.82 -13.71
C ILE A 187 -23.96 14.32 -13.77
#